data_ba8c3f9ae133d06453a821ca4a7982cd
#
_entry.id   ba8c3f9ae133d06453a821ca4a7982cd
#
_cell.length_a   1.000
_cell.length_b   1.000
_cell.length_c   1.000
_cell.angle_alpha   90.00
_cell.angle_beta   90.00
_cell.angle_gamma   90.00
#
_symmetry.space_group_name_H-M   'P 1'
#
loop_
_entity.id
_entity.type
_entity.pdbx_description
1 polymer ?
#
loop_
_entity_poly.entity_id
_entity_poly.type
_entity_poly.pdbx_seq_one_letter_code
_entity_poly.pdbx_strand_id
1 'polypeptide(L)'
;MTTPSEINMTVDCSGLLCPLPVYKAGIALNRLAAGDLLELICSDPGSLEDIPAMARQRGDTLVSATAEGGRQVFIVQKGGGA
;
A
#
# COMPACT_ATOMS: atom_id res chain seq x y z
N MET A 1 9.68 12.67 -13.78
CA MET A 1 9.32 12.04 -12.54
C MET A 1 7.85 12.19 -12.24
N THR A 2 7.19 11.12 -11.99
CA THR A 2 5.76 11.16 -11.79
C THR A 2 5.44 11.17 -10.31
N THR A 3 4.87 12.24 -9.83
CA THR A 3 4.30 12.26 -8.51
C THR A 3 2.89 11.73 -8.65
N PRO A 4 2.52 10.70 -7.88
CA PRO A 4 1.13 10.24 -7.97
C PRO A 4 0.24 11.32 -7.41
N SER A 5 -0.23 12.18 -8.30
CA SER A 5 -1.07 13.29 -7.91
C SER A 5 -2.53 12.85 -7.76
N GLU A 6 -2.81 11.58 -8.11
CA GLU A 6 -4.20 11.10 -8.11
C GLU A 6 -4.35 9.90 -7.21
N ILE A 7 -4.02 10.09 -5.94
CA ILE A 7 -4.27 9.05 -4.94
C ILE A 7 -5.79 8.94 -4.78
N ASN A 8 -6.30 7.74 -4.96
CA ASN A 8 -7.73 7.47 -4.87
C ASN A 8 -8.17 7.19 -3.43
N MET A 9 -7.27 6.65 -2.62
CA MET A 9 -7.59 6.33 -1.24
C MET A 9 -6.32 6.35 -0.41
N THR A 10 -6.41 6.87 0.80
CA THR A 10 -5.30 6.87 1.76
C THR A 10 -5.75 6.11 3.00
N VAL A 11 -4.93 5.16 3.44
CA VAL A 11 -5.17 4.41 4.66
C VAL A 11 -4.00 4.62 5.60
N ASP A 12 -4.29 5.12 6.78
CA ASP A 12 -3.27 5.36 7.80
C ASP A 12 -3.24 4.19 8.76
N CYS A 13 -2.16 3.42 8.68
CA CYS A 13 -1.93 2.27 9.55
C CYS A 13 -0.84 2.55 10.58
N SER A 14 -0.59 3.82 10.89
CA SER A 14 0.37 4.20 11.91
C SER A 14 -0.03 3.58 13.24
N GLY A 15 0.93 3.01 13.95
CA GLY A 15 0.68 2.37 15.22
C GLY A 15 0.19 0.94 15.13
N LEU A 16 -0.17 0.47 13.94
CA LEU A 16 -0.61 -0.91 13.77
C LEU A 16 0.59 -1.82 13.54
N LEU A 17 0.52 -3.00 14.14
CA LEU A 17 1.56 -4.01 13.99
C LEU A 17 1.18 -5.00 12.90
N CYS A 18 2.20 -5.55 12.25
CA CYS A 18 2.01 -6.63 11.29
C CYS A 18 1.24 -7.78 11.96
N PRO A 19 0.24 -8.38 11.28
CA PRO A 19 -0.08 -8.21 9.86
C PRO A 19 -1.26 -7.26 9.60
N LEU A 20 -1.67 -6.42 10.55
CA LEU A 20 -2.83 -5.58 10.39
C LEU A 20 -2.75 -4.64 9.18
N PRO A 21 -1.60 -4.00 8.89
CA PRO A 21 -1.53 -3.16 7.69
C PRO A 21 -1.84 -3.92 6.40
N VAL A 22 -1.43 -5.19 6.33
CA VAL A 22 -1.70 -6.02 5.16
C VAL A 22 -3.21 -6.24 5.00
N TYR A 23 -3.89 -6.54 6.09
CA TYR A 23 -5.34 -6.74 6.04
C TYR A 23 -6.07 -5.48 5.63
N LYS A 24 -5.69 -4.35 6.21
CA LYS A 24 -6.34 -3.09 5.88
C LYS A 24 -6.07 -2.68 4.44
N ALA A 25 -4.85 -2.89 3.96
CA ALA A 25 -4.50 -2.61 2.57
C ALA A 25 -5.33 -3.48 1.62
N GLY A 26 -5.48 -4.75 1.94
CA GLY A 26 -6.28 -5.66 1.12
C GLY A 26 -7.73 -5.23 1.03
N ILE A 27 -8.32 -4.84 2.15
CA ILE A 27 -9.70 -4.35 2.17
C ILE A 27 -9.83 -3.10 1.31
N ALA A 28 -8.89 -2.16 1.45
CA ALA A 28 -8.91 -0.92 0.69
C ALA A 28 -8.78 -1.20 -0.81
N LEU A 29 -7.84 -2.07 -1.19
CA LEU A 29 -7.62 -2.40 -2.59
C LEU A 29 -8.84 -3.07 -3.20
N ASN A 30 -9.56 -3.85 -2.41
CA ASN A 30 -10.77 -4.50 -2.92
C ASN A 30 -11.88 -3.50 -3.24
N ARG A 31 -11.80 -2.30 -2.70
CA ARG A 31 -12.77 -1.24 -2.96
C ARG A 31 -12.37 -0.35 -4.12
N LEU A 32 -11.18 -0.53 -4.66
CA LEU A 32 -10.66 0.30 -5.74
C LEU A 32 -10.87 -0.39 -7.08
N ALA A 33 -10.92 0.41 -8.12
CA ALA A 33 -10.98 -0.09 -9.48
C ALA A 33 -9.57 -0.29 -10.02
N ALA A 34 -9.43 -1.14 -11.03
CA ALA A 34 -8.14 -1.39 -11.66
C ALA A 34 -7.51 -0.06 -12.09
N GLY A 35 -6.25 0.12 -11.76
CA GLY A 35 -5.52 1.34 -12.06
C GLY A 35 -5.55 2.38 -10.97
N ASP A 36 -6.45 2.25 -9.99
CA ASP A 36 -6.52 3.20 -8.89
C ASP A 36 -5.31 3.07 -7.97
N LEU A 37 -5.00 4.17 -7.29
CA LEU A 37 -3.83 4.25 -6.43
C LEU A 37 -4.24 4.31 -4.96
N LEU A 38 -3.62 3.47 -4.16
CA LEU A 38 -3.76 3.45 -2.71
C LEU A 38 -2.48 3.98 -2.08
N GLU A 39 -2.61 4.96 -1.21
CA GLU A 39 -1.51 5.39 -0.36
C GLU A 39 -1.67 4.73 1.01
N LEU A 40 -0.68 3.99 1.44
CA LEU A 40 -0.71 3.27 2.70
C LEU A 40 0.43 3.79 3.58
N ILE A 41 0.07 4.26 4.76
CA ILE A 41 1.03 4.80 5.71
C ILE A 41 1.19 3.81 6.85
N CYS A 42 2.42 3.41 7.14
CA CYS A 42 2.71 2.42 8.18
C CYS A 42 3.81 2.93 9.09
N SER A 43 3.93 2.33 10.26
CA SER A 43 5.01 2.63 11.19
C SER A 43 5.74 1.39 11.67
N ASP A 44 5.28 0.21 11.30
CA ASP A 44 5.95 -1.05 11.66
C ASP A 44 6.96 -1.40 10.55
N PRO A 45 8.25 -1.54 10.88
CA PRO A 45 9.27 -1.89 9.87
C PRO A 45 8.96 -3.17 9.11
N GLY A 46 8.19 -4.10 9.69
CA GLY A 46 7.81 -5.33 8.99
C GLY A 46 7.02 -5.05 7.73
N SER A 47 6.38 -3.88 7.64
CA SER A 47 5.62 -3.51 6.44
C SER A 47 6.52 -3.40 5.21
N LEU A 48 7.80 -3.10 5.39
CA LEU A 48 8.73 -2.99 4.26
C LEU A 48 8.86 -4.30 3.49
N GLU A 49 8.63 -5.43 4.15
CA GLU A 49 8.61 -6.72 3.48
C GLU A 49 7.19 -7.16 3.14
N ASP A 50 6.26 -6.92 4.05
CA ASP A 50 4.92 -7.48 3.94
C ASP A 50 4.09 -6.82 2.85
N ILE A 51 4.19 -5.50 2.71
CA ILE A 51 3.38 -4.80 1.72
C ILE A 51 3.82 -5.15 0.29
N PRO A 52 5.12 -5.14 -0.05
CA PRO A 52 5.52 -5.58 -1.38
C PRO A 52 5.12 -7.02 -1.67
N ALA A 53 5.23 -7.91 -0.68
CA ALA A 53 4.84 -9.31 -0.87
C ALA A 53 3.35 -9.43 -1.13
N MET A 54 2.54 -8.70 -0.37
CA MET A 54 1.09 -8.70 -0.58
C MET A 54 0.73 -8.21 -1.97
N ALA A 55 1.32 -7.10 -2.40
CA ALA A 55 1.04 -6.54 -3.73
C ALA A 55 1.35 -7.58 -4.81
N ARG A 56 2.48 -8.24 -4.68
CA ARG A 56 2.91 -9.26 -5.63
C ARG A 56 1.92 -10.42 -5.68
N GLN A 57 1.49 -10.89 -4.51
CA GLN A 57 0.55 -12.01 -4.42
C GLN A 57 -0.82 -11.67 -4.99
N ARG A 58 -1.24 -10.43 -4.82
CA ARG A 58 -2.54 -9.98 -5.30
C ARG A 58 -2.54 -9.61 -6.78
N GLY A 59 -1.36 -9.44 -7.39
CA GLY A 59 -1.28 -8.94 -8.76
C GLY A 59 -1.40 -7.43 -8.84
N ASP A 60 -1.19 -6.74 -7.74
CA ASP A 60 -1.14 -5.28 -7.72
C ASP A 60 0.30 -4.82 -7.92
N THR A 61 0.49 -3.53 -8.22
CA THR A 61 1.81 -2.99 -8.49
C THR A 61 2.23 -2.04 -7.37
N LEU A 62 3.40 -2.31 -6.80
CA LEU A 62 3.99 -1.38 -5.86
C LEU A 62 4.67 -0.27 -6.65
N VAL A 63 4.05 0.91 -6.65
CA VAL A 63 4.56 2.05 -7.42
C VAL A 63 5.74 2.69 -6.70
N SER A 64 5.64 2.85 -5.40
CA SER A 64 6.74 3.42 -4.63
C SER A 64 6.66 2.97 -3.18
N ALA A 65 7.81 2.99 -2.52
CA ALA A 65 7.92 2.70 -1.11
C ALA A 65 9.01 3.58 -0.54
N THR A 66 8.67 4.35 0.49
CA THR A 66 9.64 5.21 1.16
C THR A 66 9.61 4.92 2.65
N ALA A 67 10.74 5.15 3.30
CA ALA A 67 10.85 4.97 4.74
C ALA A 67 11.67 6.12 5.30
N GLU A 68 11.11 6.81 6.28
CA GLU A 68 11.77 7.98 6.85
C GLU A 68 11.23 8.21 8.25
N GLY A 69 12.14 8.30 9.22
CA GLY A 69 11.75 8.64 10.58
C GLY A 69 10.80 7.66 11.22
N GLY A 70 10.96 6.36 10.94
CA GLY A 70 10.10 5.32 11.50
C GLY A 70 8.74 5.23 10.83
N ARG A 71 8.57 5.92 9.72
CA ARG A 71 7.31 5.94 8.98
C ARG A 71 7.57 5.41 7.57
N GLN A 72 6.69 4.53 7.10
CA GLN A 72 6.78 3.99 5.75
C GLN A 72 5.54 4.44 4.97
N VAL A 73 5.73 4.83 3.72
CA VAL A 73 4.64 5.20 2.84
C VAL A 73 4.75 4.39 1.56
N PHE A 74 3.67 3.68 1.24
CA PHE A 74 3.60 2.83 0.05
C PHE A 74 2.52 3.37 -0.87
N ILE A 75 2.83 3.42 -2.16
CA ILE A 75 1.83 3.69 -3.18
C ILE A 75 1.64 2.40 -3.95
N VAL A 76 0.43 1.87 -3.92
CA VAL A 76 0.09 0.60 -4.56
C VAL A 76 -0.99 0.85 -5.60
N GLN A 77 -0.76 0.39 -6.82
CA GLN A 77 -1.75 0.50 -7.88
C GLN A 77 -2.53 -0.79 -7.96
N LYS A 78 -3.84 -0.66 -7.92
CA LYS A 78 -4.74 -1.81 -8.04
C LYS A 78 -4.53 -2.48 -9.38
N GLY A 79 -4.33 -3.78 -9.35
CA GLY A 79 -4.10 -4.57 -10.56
C GLY A 79 -5.34 -4.74 -11.39
N GLY A 80 -5.15 -5.26 -12.61
CA GLY A 80 -6.22 -5.48 -13.56
C GLY A 80 -7.14 -6.63 -13.22
N GLY A 81 -6.98 -7.21 -12.08
CA GLY A 81 -7.94 -8.16 -11.56
C GLY A 81 -7.87 -9.53 -12.18
N ALA A 82 -6.75 -9.88 -12.64
CA ALA A 82 -6.66 -11.23 -13.17
C ALA A 82 -6.58 -12.24 -12.06
#